data_040f03ead4c40285bc3c4f96981c1855
#
_entry.id   040f03ead4c40285bc3c4f96981c1855
#
_cell.length_a   1.000
_cell.length_b   1.000
_cell.length_c   1.000
_cell.angle_alpha   90.00
_cell.angle_beta   90.00
_cell.angle_gamma   90.00
#
_symmetry.space_group_name_H-M   'P 1'
#
loop_
_entity.id
_entity.type
_entity.pdbx_description
1 polymer ?
#
loop_
_entity_poly.entity_id
_entity_poly.type
_entity_poly.pdbx_seq_one_letter_code
_entity_poly.pdbx_strand_id
1 'polypeptide(L)'
;MAHPIAAIATGFVRSGIGILRMSGDGCIDLANKVFTLSSKKSMSALPDRLLSRGTLYDEQSRPIDEALVFVSRAPHSYTGEDTVEFQCHGSPAVLRAGLSALLSVGFRQAGPGEFTKRAF
;
A
#
# COMPACT_ATOMS: atom_id res chain seq x y z
N MET A 1 7.41 -18.73 -0.21
CA MET A 1 6.78 -17.53 -0.77
C MET A 1 6.16 -16.72 0.34
N ALA A 2 6.40 -15.42 0.31
CA ALA A 2 5.91 -14.57 1.40
C ALA A 2 4.50 -14.08 1.08
N HIS A 3 3.56 -14.41 1.96
CA HIS A 3 2.19 -13.94 1.83
C HIS A 3 2.14 -12.41 1.87
N PRO A 4 1.38 -11.75 1.00
CA PRO A 4 1.30 -10.29 1.01
C PRO A 4 0.62 -9.79 2.29
N ILE A 5 1.28 -8.85 2.95
CA ILE A 5 0.81 -8.23 4.19
C ILE A 5 0.63 -6.74 3.99
N ALA A 6 -0.25 -6.15 4.78
CA ALA A 6 -0.52 -4.72 4.76
C ALA A 6 -0.70 -4.18 6.17
N ALA A 7 -0.35 -2.92 6.37
CA ALA A 7 -0.54 -2.25 7.66
C ALA A 7 -0.61 -0.74 7.47
N ILE A 8 -1.22 -0.07 8.46
CA ILE A 8 -1.08 1.37 8.62
C ILE A 8 0.27 1.59 9.27
N ALA A 9 1.17 2.30 8.58
CA ALA A 9 2.55 2.49 9.03
C ALA A 9 2.74 3.77 9.84
N THR A 10 1.73 4.62 9.89
CA THR A 10 1.71 5.83 10.74
C THR A 10 0.77 5.62 11.91
N GLY A 11 0.92 6.43 12.98
CA GLY A 11 0.03 6.33 14.13
C GLY A 11 -1.41 6.71 13.81
N PHE A 12 -2.32 6.41 14.72
CA PHE A 12 -3.76 6.70 14.57
C PHE A 12 -4.12 8.13 14.96
N VAL A 13 -3.14 9.02 15.06
CA VAL A 13 -3.37 10.44 15.31
C VAL A 13 -3.43 11.19 13.99
N ARG A 14 -4.13 12.29 13.95
CA ARG A 14 -4.17 13.13 12.75
C ARG A 14 -2.78 13.65 12.44
N SER A 15 -2.39 13.51 11.19
CA SER A 15 -1.12 13.99 10.68
C SER A 15 -1.32 14.51 9.26
N GLY A 16 -0.33 15.20 8.70
CA GLY A 16 -0.40 15.66 7.31
C GLY A 16 -0.41 14.52 6.31
N ILE A 17 0.34 13.45 6.60
CA ILE A 17 0.47 12.28 5.73
C ILE A 17 0.23 11.02 6.53
N GLY A 18 -0.60 10.12 5.99
CA GLY A 18 -0.77 8.79 6.51
C GLY A 18 -0.23 7.78 5.52
N ILE A 19 0.37 6.71 6.01
CA ILE A 19 1.02 5.70 5.16
C ILE A 19 0.37 4.34 5.34
N LEU A 20 -0.03 3.74 4.21
CA LEU A 20 -0.37 2.33 4.13
C LEU A 20 0.80 1.62 3.46
N ARG A 21 1.33 0.59 4.11
CA ARG A 21 2.51 -0.14 3.63
C ARG A 21 2.17 -1.59 3.38
N MET A 22 2.66 -2.13 2.28
CA MET A 22 2.43 -3.49 1.85
C MET A 22 3.74 -4.16 1.48
N SER A 23 3.84 -5.46 1.71
CA SER A 23 5.02 -6.24 1.33
C SER A 23 4.61 -7.69 1.05
N GLY A 24 5.26 -8.32 0.09
CA GLY A 24 5.09 -9.72 -0.21
C GLY A 24 4.92 -10.00 -1.69
N ASP A 25 4.91 -11.29 -2.03
CA ASP A 25 4.78 -11.73 -3.40
C ASP A 25 3.42 -11.30 -3.97
N GLY A 26 3.44 -10.69 -5.14
CA GLY A 26 2.23 -10.26 -5.83
C GLY A 26 1.57 -9.01 -5.24
N CYS A 27 2.22 -8.33 -4.28
CA CYS A 27 1.57 -7.19 -3.61
C CYS A 27 1.29 -6.02 -4.55
N ILE A 28 2.11 -5.84 -5.59
CA ILE A 28 1.88 -4.74 -6.55
C ILE A 28 0.56 -4.97 -7.31
N ASP A 29 0.33 -6.18 -7.81
CA ASP A 29 -0.90 -6.51 -8.54
C ASP A 29 -2.12 -6.48 -7.62
N LEU A 30 -1.98 -6.94 -6.38
CA LEU A 30 -3.07 -6.87 -5.41
C LEU A 30 -3.41 -5.41 -5.07
N ALA A 31 -2.41 -4.58 -4.83
CA ALA A 31 -2.62 -3.18 -4.51
C ALA A 31 -3.30 -2.43 -5.65
N ASN A 32 -3.01 -2.83 -6.90
CA ASN A 32 -3.63 -2.23 -8.08
C ASN A 32 -5.15 -2.40 -8.10
N LYS A 33 -5.69 -3.37 -7.38
CA LYS A 33 -7.13 -3.59 -7.31
C LYS A 33 -7.88 -2.52 -6.54
N VAL A 34 -7.19 -1.78 -5.66
CA VAL A 34 -7.80 -0.73 -4.85
C VAL A 34 -7.21 0.66 -5.14
N PHE A 35 -6.36 0.77 -6.15
CA PHE A 35 -5.68 2.02 -6.48
C PHE A 35 -5.58 2.16 -7.99
N THR A 36 -6.01 3.29 -8.53
CA THR A 36 -5.93 3.58 -9.96
C THR A 36 -4.97 4.73 -10.18
N LEU A 37 -3.92 4.52 -10.99
CA LEU A 37 -3.00 5.58 -11.35
C LEU A 37 -3.71 6.65 -12.18
N SER A 38 -3.33 7.91 -11.97
CA SER A 38 -3.86 9.03 -12.77
C SER A 38 -3.53 8.86 -14.26
N SER A 39 -2.44 8.19 -14.57
CA SER A 39 -2.04 7.89 -15.95
C SER A 39 -2.88 6.80 -16.60
N LYS A 40 -3.72 6.10 -15.83
CA LYS A 40 -4.52 4.93 -16.25
C LYS A 40 -3.69 3.70 -16.61
N LYS A 41 -2.38 3.73 -16.39
CA LYS A 41 -1.51 2.57 -16.58
C LYS A 41 -1.63 1.62 -15.39
N SER A 42 -1.26 0.35 -15.60
CA SER A 42 -1.16 -0.61 -14.51
C SER A 42 -0.03 -0.23 -13.56
N MET A 43 -0.20 -0.48 -12.27
CA MET A 43 0.87 -0.27 -11.29
C MET A 43 2.10 -1.13 -11.58
N SER A 44 1.94 -2.27 -12.27
CA SER A 44 3.07 -3.11 -12.68
C SER A 44 4.02 -2.40 -13.64
N ALA A 45 3.57 -1.33 -14.30
CA ALA A 45 4.39 -0.54 -15.21
C ALA A 45 5.18 0.58 -14.51
N LEU A 46 4.96 0.81 -13.20
CA LEU A 46 5.65 1.86 -12.48
C LEU A 46 7.14 1.54 -12.33
N PRO A 47 8.02 2.53 -12.56
CA PRO A 47 9.42 2.40 -12.17
C PRO A 47 9.54 2.30 -10.65
N ASP A 48 10.59 1.62 -10.19
CA ASP A 48 10.88 1.55 -8.76
C ASP A 48 11.20 2.94 -8.20
N ARG A 49 10.72 3.20 -6.99
CA ARG A 49 11.05 4.39 -6.21
C ARG A 49 10.69 5.70 -6.87
N LEU A 50 9.61 5.69 -7.66
CA LEU A 50 9.07 6.91 -8.26
C LEU A 50 7.68 7.14 -7.68
N LEU A 51 7.46 8.30 -7.05
CA LEU A 51 6.14 8.68 -6.56
C LEU A 51 5.22 9.00 -7.74
N SER A 52 4.04 8.38 -7.74
CA SER A 52 3.04 8.58 -8.78
C SER A 52 1.68 8.85 -8.16
N ARG A 53 0.86 9.67 -8.82
CA ARG A 53 -0.45 10.04 -8.31
C ARG A 53 -1.51 9.06 -8.74
N GLY A 54 -2.52 8.91 -7.89
CA GLY A 54 -3.68 8.10 -8.21
C GLY A 54 -4.78 8.25 -7.19
N THR A 55 -5.78 7.39 -7.31
CA THR A 55 -6.96 7.38 -6.46
C THR A 55 -7.03 6.07 -5.69
N LEU A 56 -7.25 6.18 -4.38
CA LEU A 56 -7.47 5.05 -3.49
C LEU A 56 -8.97 4.83 -3.33
N TYR A 57 -9.39 3.57 -3.35
CA TYR A 57 -10.80 3.18 -3.24
C TYR A 57 -11.05 2.34 -1.99
N ASP A 58 -12.28 2.38 -1.48
CA ASP A 58 -12.70 1.53 -0.37
C ASP A 58 -13.20 0.16 -0.87
N GLU A 59 -13.71 -0.66 0.06
CA GLU A 59 -14.21 -2.02 -0.26
C GLU A 59 -15.36 -2.02 -1.24
N GLN A 60 -16.11 -0.92 -1.32
CA GLN A 60 -17.25 -0.77 -2.24
C GLN A 60 -16.86 -0.08 -3.53
N SER A 61 -15.56 0.05 -3.80
CA SER A 61 -15.02 0.73 -4.99
C SER A 61 -15.40 2.20 -5.08
N ARG A 62 -15.57 2.85 -3.93
CA ARG A 62 -15.81 4.30 -3.86
C ARG A 62 -14.48 5.00 -3.65
N PRO A 63 -14.21 6.11 -4.36
CA PRO A 63 -12.97 6.85 -4.14
C PRO A 63 -12.97 7.48 -2.75
N ILE A 64 -11.88 7.28 -2.00
CA ILE A 64 -11.76 7.79 -0.64
C ILE A 64 -10.63 8.80 -0.48
N ASP A 65 -9.66 8.79 -1.39
CA ASP A 65 -8.55 9.73 -1.30
C ASP A 65 -7.80 9.82 -2.62
N GLU A 66 -7.24 10.99 -2.91
CA GLU A 66 -6.19 11.13 -3.91
C GLU A 66 -4.87 10.98 -3.18
N ALA A 67 -4.03 10.08 -3.66
CA ALA A 67 -2.84 9.65 -2.93
C ALA A 67 -1.67 9.48 -3.86
N LEU A 68 -0.49 9.30 -3.27
CA LEU A 68 0.72 8.95 -4.00
C LEU A 68 1.02 7.47 -3.76
N VAL A 69 1.60 6.82 -4.76
CA VAL A 69 2.03 5.44 -4.64
C VAL A 69 3.52 5.34 -4.96
N PHE A 70 4.18 4.43 -4.27
CA PHE A 70 5.61 4.18 -4.39
C PHE A 70 5.80 2.67 -4.35
N VAL A 71 6.48 2.11 -5.35
CA VAL A 71 6.74 0.66 -5.40
C VAL A 71 8.24 0.41 -5.35
N SER A 72 8.63 -0.71 -4.79
CA SER A 72 10.01 -1.23 -4.87
C SER A 72 9.94 -2.72 -5.12
N ARG A 73 10.78 -3.22 -5.99
CA ARG A 73 10.75 -4.63 -6.37
C ARG A 73 11.89 -5.40 -5.75
N ALA A 74 11.61 -6.66 -5.44
CA ALA A 74 12.61 -7.58 -4.90
C ALA A 74 13.82 -7.66 -5.84
N PRO A 75 15.05 -7.77 -5.32
CA PRO A 75 15.39 -7.75 -3.90
C PRO A 75 15.71 -6.35 -3.35
N HIS A 76 15.52 -5.31 -4.14
CA HIS A 76 15.94 -3.94 -3.83
C HIS A 76 14.85 -3.17 -3.09
N SER A 77 14.46 -3.67 -1.91
CA SER A 77 13.45 -3.06 -1.06
C SER A 77 13.83 -3.26 0.40
N TYR A 78 13.10 -2.59 1.30
CA TYR A 78 13.35 -2.70 2.74
C TYR A 78 13.24 -4.14 3.23
N THR A 79 12.19 -4.86 2.82
CA THR A 79 11.95 -6.24 3.27
C THR A 79 12.67 -7.28 2.42
N GLY A 80 13.25 -6.89 1.28
CA GLY A 80 13.76 -7.81 0.28
C GLY A 80 12.71 -8.40 -0.64
N GLU A 81 11.44 -8.09 -0.40
CA GLU A 81 10.28 -8.49 -1.19
C GLU A 81 9.77 -7.32 -2.02
N ASP A 82 8.81 -7.55 -2.92
CA ASP A 82 8.08 -6.44 -3.54
C ASP A 82 7.35 -5.67 -2.43
N THR A 83 7.40 -4.35 -2.51
CA THR A 83 6.71 -3.48 -1.55
C THR A 83 5.92 -2.42 -2.28
N VAL A 84 4.85 -1.97 -1.64
CA VAL A 84 4.04 -0.84 -2.09
C VAL A 84 3.79 0.07 -0.89
N GLU A 85 3.79 1.36 -1.14
CA GLU A 85 3.45 2.33 -0.11
C GLU A 85 2.47 3.34 -0.72
N PHE A 86 1.32 3.50 -0.06
CA PHE A 86 0.39 4.58 -0.38
C PHE A 86 0.61 5.70 0.63
N GLN A 87 0.85 6.90 0.12
CA GLN A 87 0.94 8.11 0.93
C GLN A 87 -0.36 8.88 0.79
N CYS A 88 -1.17 8.79 1.81
CA CYS A 88 -2.54 9.32 1.86
C CYS A 88 -2.59 10.56 2.73
N HIS A 89 -3.75 11.23 2.77
CA HIS A 89 -4.02 12.20 3.81
C HIS A 89 -4.07 11.51 5.17
N GLY A 90 -3.56 12.16 6.21
CA GLY A 90 -3.39 11.56 7.53
C GLY A 90 -4.67 11.44 8.35
N SER A 91 -5.79 11.14 7.72
CA SER A 91 -7.07 10.91 8.38
C SER A 91 -7.17 9.46 8.84
N PRO A 92 -7.42 9.19 10.13
CA PRO A 92 -7.63 7.83 10.57
C PRO A 92 -8.75 7.10 9.82
N ALA A 93 -9.81 7.80 9.44
CA ALA A 93 -10.92 7.20 8.68
C ALA A 93 -10.46 6.73 7.30
N VAL A 94 -9.67 7.53 6.58
CA VAL A 94 -9.13 7.17 5.28
C VAL A 94 -8.19 5.97 5.40
N LEU A 95 -7.31 5.98 6.40
CA LEU A 95 -6.35 4.88 6.59
C LEU A 95 -7.05 3.57 6.94
N ARG A 96 -8.08 3.62 7.80
CA ARG A 96 -8.84 2.41 8.13
C ARG A 96 -9.59 1.87 6.93
N ALA A 97 -10.25 2.75 6.16
CA ALA A 97 -10.98 2.33 4.96
C ALA A 97 -10.04 1.74 3.91
N GLY A 98 -8.86 2.36 3.73
CA GLY A 98 -7.84 1.85 2.81
C GLY A 98 -7.29 0.49 3.25
N LEU A 99 -7.00 0.32 4.53
CA LEU A 99 -6.54 -0.97 5.04
C LEU A 99 -7.62 -2.04 4.86
N SER A 100 -8.87 -1.75 5.18
CA SER A 100 -9.98 -2.69 4.96
C SER A 100 -10.10 -3.10 3.51
N ALA A 101 -9.94 -2.16 2.58
CA ALA A 101 -9.95 -2.46 1.15
C ALA A 101 -8.82 -3.41 0.76
N LEU A 102 -7.62 -3.18 1.28
CA LEU A 102 -6.47 -4.05 1.02
C LEU A 102 -6.70 -5.47 1.58
N LEU A 103 -7.23 -5.57 2.78
CA LEU A 103 -7.55 -6.89 3.36
C LEU A 103 -8.60 -7.62 2.53
N SER A 104 -9.57 -6.89 1.97
CA SER A 104 -10.65 -7.50 1.17
C SER A 104 -10.15 -8.10 -0.14
N VAL A 105 -9.02 -7.64 -0.68
CA VAL A 105 -8.48 -8.16 -1.95
C VAL A 105 -7.40 -9.23 -1.75
N GLY A 106 -7.03 -9.55 -0.53
CA GLY A 106 -6.17 -10.70 -0.26
C GLY A 106 -4.95 -10.43 0.61
N PHE A 107 -4.74 -9.20 1.07
CA PHE A 107 -3.67 -8.93 2.05
C PHE A 107 -4.07 -9.47 3.42
N ARG A 108 -3.08 -9.95 4.17
CA ARG A 108 -3.22 -10.23 5.60
C ARG A 108 -2.70 -9.02 6.37
N GLN A 109 -3.35 -8.65 7.45
CA GLN A 109 -2.84 -7.57 8.28
C GLN A 109 -1.52 -7.99 8.92
N ALA A 110 -0.50 -7.12 8.81
CA ALA A 110 0.81 -7.39 9.38
C ALA A 110 0.74 -7.41 10.91
N GLY A 111 1.47 -8.35 11.51
CA GLY A 111 1.66 -8.38 12.94
C GLY A 111 2.70 -7.35 13.39
N PRO A 112 2.82 -7.13 14.72
CA PRO A 112 3.80 -6.20 15.25
C PRO A 112 5.22 -6.55 14.78
N GLY A 113 5.92 -5.57 14.19
CA GLY A 113 7.28 -5.74 13.72
C GLY A 113 7.47 -6.67 12.54
N GLU A 114 6.41 -7.08 11.86
CA GLU A 114 6.51 -8.08 10.80
C GLU A 114 7.32 -7.58 9.59
N PHE A 115 7.19 -6.31 9.21
CA PHE A 115 8.01 -5.76 8.12
C PHE A 115 9.50 -5.80 8.47
N THR A 116 9.84 -5.40 9.69
CA THR A 116 11.23 -5.44 10.17
C THR A 116 11.74 -6.87 10.24
N LYS A 117 10.92 -7.79 10.69
CA LYS A 117 11.25 -9.21 10.76
C LYS A 117 11.56 -9.77 9.37
N ARG A 118 10.80 -9.39 8.35
CA ARG A 118 11.06 -9.82 6.99
C ARG A 118 12.31 -9.18 6.39
N ALA A 119 12.71 -8.00 6.88
CA ALA A 119 13.93 -7.32 6.41
C ALA A 119 15.20 -7.99 6.93
N PHE A 120 15.12 -8.63 8.05
CA PHE A 120 16.25 -9.25 8.73
C PHE A 120 15.88 -10.68 9.14
#